data_72da116c24ecd48ae11e1c006fc63bfd
#
_entry.id   72da116c24ecd48ae11e1c006fc63bfd
#
_cell.length_a   1.000
_cell.length_b   1.000
_cell.length_c   1.000
_cell.angle_alpha   90.00
_cell.angle_beta   90.00
_cell.angle_gamma   90.00
#
_symmetry.space_group_name_H-M   'P 1'
#
loop_
_entity.id
_entity.type
_entity.pdbx_description
1 polymer ?
#
loop_
_entity_poly.entity_id
_entity_poly.type
_entity_poly.pdbx_seq_one_letter_code
_entity_poly.pdbx_strand_id
1 'polypeptide(L)'
;IHYDVQLIGGIVLHQGKIAEMQTGEGKTLVATLPVFLNALAGQGVHLVTVNNYLAKRDAEWMAPIFQFHGMSIDVIDKHQRNSADRRKAYQADITYGTNNEFGFDYLRDNMTSDPESLVQRKHHYAIVDEVDSVLIDDARTPLIISGPTPKGDLHEFNELKPKVQALFNAQRTLVNTYLADAKKKLAGLDDGKASKEEINLGGVALFRAFRGLPRNKALIKFLSEPGIKQQMLKTESFYMQDQSKEMHKADEPLFFTIDEKNNGIELTEKGVDLMSGKDDPTFFIMPDVGAAIAEIENSGLPEQEILIKKDELMRDFGVKSERIHTINQLVKAYTLFEIDVEYVVMDGKVKIVDEQT
;
A
#
# COMPACT_ATOMS: atom_id res chain seq x y z
N ILE A 1 1.83 -25.38 -42.22
CA ILE A 1 0.42 -25.01 -42.46
C ILE A 1 -0.29 -25.11 -41.10
N HIS A 2 -1.02 -24.08 -40.73
CA HIS A 2 -1.84 -24.08 -39.52
C HIS A 2 -3.07 -24.98 -39.71
N TYR A 3 -3.51 -25.59 -38.62
CA TYR A 3 -4.81 -26.26 -38.56
C TYR A 3 -5.96 -25.25 -38.46
N ASP A 4 -7.16 -25.62 -38.85
CA ASP A 4 -8.33 -24.73 -38.80
C ASP A 4 -8.59 -24.17 -37.40
N VAL A 5 -8.45 -24.99 -36.36
CA VAL A 5 -8.57 -24.55 -34.96
C VAL A 5 -7.53 -23.50 -34.56
N GLN A 6 -6.33 -23.57 -35.14
CA GLN A 6 -5.27 -22.58 -34.91
C GLN A 6 -5.58 -21.25 -35.61
N LEU A 7 -6.14 -21.31 -36.83
CA LEU A 7 -6.60 -20.11 -37.54
C LEU A 7 -7.76 -19.43 -36.79
N ILE A 8 -8.73 -20.21 -36.28
CA ILE A 8 -9.83 -19.70 -35.45
C ILE A 8 -9.27 -19.02 -34.18
N GLY A 9 -8.35 -19.67 -33.49
CA GLY A 9 -7.69 -19.09 -32.30
C GLY A 9 -7.00 -17.75 -32.60
N GLY A 10 -6.27 -17.68 -33.72
CA GLY A 10 -5.62 -16.43 -34.15
C GLY A 10 -6.61 -15.30 -34.44
N ILE A 11 -7.73 -15.60 -35.09
CA ILE A 11 -8.80 -14.64 -35.39
C ILE A 11 -9.44 -14.13 -34.09
N VAL A 12 -9.74 -15.05 -33.15
CA VAL A 12 -10.34 -14.71 -31.84
C VAL A 12 -9.43 -13.77 -31.08
N LEU A 13 -8.12 -14.05 -31.01
CA LEU A 13 -7.14 -13.19 -30.35
C LEU A 13 -7.04 -11.82 -31.02
N HIS A 14 -7.02 -11.75 -32.35
CA HIS A 14 -7.01 -10.47 -33.10
C HIS A 14 -8.25 -9.61 -32.76
N GLN A 15 -9.40 -10.25 -32.51
CA GLN A 15 -10.64 -9.57 -32.14
C GLN A 15 -10.65 -9.08 -30.66
N GLY A 16 -9.55 -9.24 -29.93
CA GLY A 16 -9.46 -8.83 -28.51
C GLY A 16 -10.27 -9.71 -27.57
N LYS A 17 -10.38 -10.99 -27.90
CA LYS A 17 -11.12 -11.98 -27.09
C LYS A 17 -10.17 -13.00 -26.48
N ILE A 18 -10.70 -13.84 -25.59
CA ILE A 18 -9.98 -14.94 -24.96
C ILE A 18 -10.12 -16.18 -25.85
N ALA A 19 -9.00 -16.79 -26.23
CA ALA A 19 -8.95 -18.07 -26.89
C ALA A 19 -8.47 -19.13 -25.89
N GLU A 20 -9.36 -20.03 -25.50
CA GLU A 20 -9.02 -21.18 -24.67
C GLU A 20 -8.48 -22.30 -25.55
N MET A 21 -7.25 -22.72 -25.27
CA MET A 21 -6.55 -23.78 -26.01
C MET A 21 -5.87 -24.73 -25.03
N GLN A 22 -5.97 -26.03 -25.28
CA GLN A 22 -5.33 -27.04 -24.45
C GLN A 22 -3.80 -27.04 -24.63
N THR A 23 -3.12 -27.61 -23.67
CA THR A 23 -1.67 -27.85 -23.78
C THR A 23 -1.37 -28.76 -24.96
N GLY A 24 -0.41 -28.37 -25.79
CA GLY A 24 -0.02 -29.14 -27.00
C GLY A 24 -0.71 -28.71 -28.29
N GLU A 25 -1.73 -27.85 -28.26
CA GLU A 25 -2.42 -27.36 -29.47
C GLU A 25 -1.66 -26.28 -30.24
N GLY A 26 -0.47 -25.91 -29.77
CA GLY A 26 0.42 -24.98 -30.49
C GLY A 26 0.10 -23.51 -30.24
N LYS A 27 -0.27 -23.11 -28.99
CA LYS A 27 -0.56 -21.72 -28.64
C LYS A 27 0.51 -20.73 -29.09
N THR A 28 1.78 -21.06 -28.91
CA THR A 28 2.91 -20.22 -29.35
C THR A 28 2.89 -19.95 -30.85
N LEU A 29 2.56 -20.97 -31.69
CA LEU A 29 2.42 -20.81 -33.13
C LEU A 29 1.18 -20.01 -33.48
N VAL A 30 0.05 -20.23 -32.81
CA VAL A 30 -1.20 -19.48 -33.03
C VAL A 30 -0.99 -17.99 -32.76
N ALA A 31 -0.26 -17.64 -31.71
CA ALA A 31 0.04 -16.25 -31.38
C ALA A 31 0.76 -15.50 -32.50
N THR A 32 1.54 -16.19 -33.36
CA THR A 32 2.24 -15.54 -34.47
C THR A 32 1.30 -14.87 -35.45
N LEU A 33 0.09 -15.40 -35.65
CA LEU A 33 -0.89 -14.88 -36.61
C LEU A 33 -1.37 -13.46 -36.22
N PRO A 34 -2.00 -13.25 -35.04
CA PRO A 34 -2.43 -11.92 -34.65
C PRO A 34 -1.26 -10.97 -34.32
N VAL A 35 -0.12 -11.50 -33.88
CA VAL A 35 1.08 -10.67 -33.63
C VAL A 35 1.57 -10.08 -34.95
N PHE A 36 1.75 -10.90 -35.98
CA PHE A 36 2.17 -10.44 -37.30
C PHE A 36 1.21 -9.38 -37.86
N LEU A 37 -0.10 -9.66 -37.83
CA LEU A 37 -1.11 -8.77 -38.37
C LEU A 37 -1.13 -7.41 -37.69
N ASN A 38 -1.05 -7.39 -36.33
CA ASN A 38 -1.07 -6.14 -35.57
C ASN A 38 0.29 -5.41 -35.60
N ALA A 39 1.40 -6.11 -35.77
CA ALA A 39 2.73 -5.50 -35.93
C ALA A 39 2.89 -4.72 -37.24
N LEU A 40 2.14 -5.07 -38.30
CA LEU A 40 2.12 -4.32 -39.57
C LEU A 40 1.74 -2.84 -39.40
N ALA A 41 1.03 -2.50 -38.32
CA ALA A 41 0.70 -1.12 -38.04
C ALA A 41 1.91 -0.26 -37.56
N GLY A 42 3.07 -0.89 -37.28
CA GLY A 42 4.28 -0.20 -36.81
C GLY A 42 4.17 0.42 -35.41
N GLN A 43 3.10 0.12 -34.66
CA GLN A 43 2.81 0.73 -33.35
C GLN A 43 3.28 -0.12 -32.16
N GLY A 44 3.82 -1.32 -32.42
CA GLY A 44 4.34 -2.26 -31.43
C GLY A 44 3.29 -3.22 -30.88
N VAL A 45 3.73 -4.45 -30.76
CA VAL A 45 2.95 -5.55 -30.18
C VAL A 45 3.69 -6.13 -29.00
N HIS A 46 3.02 -6.29 -27.86
CA HIS A 46 3.58 -6.90 -26.67
C HIS A 46 3.07 -8.34 -26.50
N LEU A 47 3.99 -9.26 -26.26
CA LEU A 47 3.69 -10.62 -25.80
C LEU A 47 4.11 -10.76 -24.35
N VAL A 48 3.10 -10.95 -23.49
CA VAL A 48 3.25 -11.05 -22.06
C VAL A 48 3.20 -12.51 -21.65
N THR A 49 4.23 -12.97 -20.92
CA THR A 49 4.33 -14.35 -20.42
C THR A 49 4.52 -14.34 -18.89
N VAL A 50 4.38 -15.50 -18.26
CA VAL A 50 4.51 -15.63 -16.80
C VAL A 50 5.95 -15.67 -16.30
N ASN A 51 6.92 -16.02 -17.14
CA ASN A 51 8.32 -16.07 -16.74
C ASN A 51 9.29 -15.74 -17.88
N ASN A 52 10.50 -15.34 -17.51
CA ASN A 52 11.56 -14.91 -18.43
C ASN A 52 12.07 -16.04 -19.36
N TYR A 53 12.02 -17.29 -18.91
CA TYR A 53 12.41 -18.42 -19.75
C TYR A 53 11.47 -18.55 -20.95
N LEU A 54 10.15 -18.50 -20.74
CA LEU A 54 9.16 -18.55 -21.80
C LEU A 54 9.28 -17.35 -22.74
N ALA A 55 9.41 -16.14 -22.18
CA ALA A 55 9.60 -14.94 -22.99
C ALA A 55 10.79 -15.06 -23.95
N LYS A 56 11.93 -15.54 -23.45
CA LYS A 56 13.14 -15.74 -24.26
C LYS A 56 13.00 -16.87 -25.27
N ARG A 57 12.54 -18.05 -24.81
CA ARG A 57 12.37 -19.25 -25.65
C ARG A 57 11.44 -18.97 -26.84
N ASP A 58 10.28 -18.41 -26.55
CA ASP A 58 9.25 -18.22 -27.59
C ASP A 58 9.62 -17.10 -28.56
N ALA A 59 10.26 -16.03 -28.05
CA ALA A 59 10.81 -15.00 -28.92
C ALA A 59 11.87 -15.58 -29.86
N GLU A 60 12.85 -16.36 -29.38
CA GLU A 60 13.90 -16.94 -30.18
C GLU A 60 13.37 -17.98 -31.17
N TRP A 61 12.37 -18.75 -30.77
CA TRP A 61 11.79 -19.79 -31.63
C TRP A 61 10.93 -19.19 -32.73
N MET A 62 10.17 -18.12 -32.45
CA MET A 62 9.30 -17.50 -33.47
C MET A 62 9.98 -16.36 -34.26
N ALA A 63 11.15 -15.87 -33.79
CA ALA A 63 11.89 -14.80 -34.45
C ALA A 63 12.13 -15.04 -35.98
N PRO A 64 12.49 -16.24 -36.43
CA PRO A 64 12.72 -16.46 -37.88
C PRO A 64 11.50 -16.14 -38.75
N ILE A 65 10.28 -16.37 -38.26
CA ILE A 65 9.04 -16.06 -38.97
C ILE A 65 8.90 -14.54 -39.15
N PHE A 66 9.08 -13.78 -38.10
CA PHE A 66 8.92 -12.33 -38.13
C PHE A 66 10.04 -11.61 -38.86
N GLN A 67 11.29 -12.06 -38.65
CA GLN A 67 12.47 -11.53 -39.33
C GLN A 67 12.45 -11.77 -40.84
N PHE A 68 11.89 -12.91 -41.28
CA PHE A 68 11.68 -13.19 -42.73
C PHE A 68 10.81 -12.09 -43.38
N HIS A 69 9.87 -11.52 -42.63
CA HIS A 69 9.00 -10.44 -43.09
C HIS A 69 9.57 -9.04 -42.78
N GLY A 70 10.82 -8.93 -42.34
CA GLY A 70 11.48 -7.65 -42.04
C GLY A 70 11.08 -7.01 -40.72
N MET A 71 10.38 -7.74 -39.82
CA MET A 71 9.98 -7.23 -38.52
C MET A 71 11.09 -7.40 -37.48
N SER A 72 11.24 -6.40 -36.64
CA SER A 72 12.12 -6.43 -35.48
C SER A 72 11.44 -7.07 -34.26
N ILE A 73 12.23 -7.85 -33.51
CA ILE A 73 11.76 -8.55 -32.31
C ILE A 73 12.81 -8.45 -31.22
N ASP A 74 12.39 -8.19 -29.99
CA ASP A 74 13.28 -8.17 -28.82
C ASP A 74 12.56 -8.64 -27.55
N VAL A 75 13.33 -8.87 -26.48
CA VAL A 75 12.88 -9.34 -25.18
C VAL A 75 13.37 -8.39 -24.10
N ILE A 76 12.45 -7.71 -23.40
CA ILE A 76 12.81 -6.72 -22.38
C ILE A 76 13.59 -7.33 -21.20
N ASP A 77 13.30 -8.57 -20.83
CA ASP A 77 13.97 -9.28 -19.74
C ASP A 77 15.47 -9.52 -19.97
N LYS A 78 15.98 -9.34 -21.20
CA LYS A 78 17.41 -9.43 -21.55
C LYS A 78 18.19 -8.15 -21.22
N HIS A 79 17.51 -7.04 -21.03
CA HIS A 79 18.12 -5.73 -20.93
C HIS A 79 18.03 -5.16 -19.50
N GLN A 80 19.04 -4.39 -19.12
CA GLN A 80 19.03 -3.72 -17.83
C GLN A 80 17.89 -2.68 -17.74
N ARG A 81 17.35 -2.52 -16.56
CA ARG A 81 16.29 -1.54 -16.25
C ARG A 81 16.77 -0.13 -16.60
N ASN A 82 15.89 0.69 -17.13
CA ASN A 82 16.16 2.08 -17.53
C ASN A 82 17.32 2.27 -18.53
N SER A 83 17.73 1.21 -19.23
CA SER A 83 18.81 1.29 -20.22
C SER A 83 18.31 1.73 -21.59
N ALA A 84 19.22 2.24 -22.42
CA ALA A 84 18.96 2.54 -23.83
C ALA A 84 18.56 1.29 -24.63
N ASP A 85 19.15 0.14 -24.30
CA ASP A 85 18.80 -1.13 -24.95
C ASP A 85 17.39 -1.58 -24.59
N ARG A 86 16.95 -1.39 -23.33
CA ARG A 86 15.58 -1.68 -22.93
C ARG A 86 14.57 -0.78 -23.65
N ARG A 87 14.89 0.51 -23.81
CA ARG A 87 14.08 1.44 -24.61
C ARG A 87 14.02 0.98 -26.06
N LYS A 88 15.15 0.55 -26.63
CA LYS A 88 15.21 0.01 -28.00
C LYS A 88 14.36 -1.24 -28.15
N ALA A 89 14.32 -2.12 -27.14
CA ALA A 89 13.46 -3.30 -27.14
C ALA A 89 11.97 -2.92 -27.23
N TYR A 90 11.53 -1.86 -26.54
CA TYR A 90 10.17 -1.32 -26.68
C TYR A 90 9.91 -0.66 -28.04
N GLN A 91 10.94 -0.26 -28.78
CA GLN A 91 10.81 0.28 -30.15
C GLN A 91 10.69 -0.81 -31.21
N ALA A 92 10.97 -2.07 -30.86
CA ALA A 92 10.81 -3.19 -31.79
C ALA A 92 9.33 -3.36 -32.21
N ASP A 93 9.10 -3.93 -33.37
CA ASP A 93 7.75 -4.23 -33.86
C ASP A 93 7.04 -5.21 -32.92
N ILE A 94 7.82 -6.15 -32.37
CA ILE A 94 7.33 -7.19 -31.44
C ILE A 94 8.23 -7.22 -30.21
N THR A 95 7.63 -7.05 -29.04
CA THR A 95 8.33 -7.03 -27.74
C THR A 95 7.79 -8.14 -26.84
N TYR A 96 8.65 -9.07 -26.47
CA TYR A 96 8.35 -10.11 -25.47
C TYR A 96 8.80 -9.66 -24.09
N GLY A 97 8.10 -10.13 -23.05
CA GLY A 97 8.49 -9.89 -21.67
C GLY A 97 7.56 -10.56 -20.68
N THR A 98 7.99 -10.55 -19.41
CA THR A 98 7.14 -11.01 -18.31
C THR A 98 6.15 -9.92 -17.88
N ASN A 99 4.98 -10.36 -17.37
CA ASN A 99 3.96 -9.48 -16.81
C ASN A 99 4.56 -8.49 -15.79
N ASN A 100 5.41 -8.97 -14.89
CA ASN A 100 6.04 -8.15 -13.86
C ASN A 100 6.97 -7.07 -14.44
N GLU A 101 7.80 -7.42 -15.41
CA GLU A 101 8.74 -6.45 -16.01
C GLU A 101 8.02 -5.37 -16.82
N PHE A 102 6.96 -5.71 -17.57
CA PHE A 102 6.09 -4.71 -18.21
C PHE A 102 5.45 -3.78 -17.17
N GLY A 103 4.92 -4.34 -16.09
CA GLY A 103 4.31 -3.58 -15.03
C GLY A 103 5.30 -2.70 -14.26
N PHE A 104 6.50 -3.21 -13.95
CA PHE A 104 7.54 -2.42 -13.31
C PHE A 104 8.05 -1.28 -14.20
N ASP A 105 8.18 -1.50 -15.50
CA ASP A 105 8.57 -0.41 -16.41
C ASP A 105 7.49 0.66 -16.49
N TYR A 106 6.21 0.26 -16.54
CA TYR A 106 5.08 1.19 -16.49
C TYR A 106 5.10 2.05 -15.23
N LEU A 107 5.33 1.42 -14.05
CA LEU A 107 5.42 2.15 -12.79
C LEU A 107 6.60 3.13 -12.77
N ARG A 108 7.77 2.70 -13.27
CA ARG A 108 8.97 3.57 -13.35
C ARG A 108 8.74 4.75 -14.29
N ASP A 109 8.15 4.52 -15.44
CA ASP A 109 7.81 5.58 -16.39
C ASP A 109 6.85 6.60 -15.78
N ASN A 110 5.87 6.16 -14.97
CA ASN A 110 4.97 7.08 -14.25
C ASN A 110 5.63 7.84 -13.08
N MET A 111 6.78 7.38 -12.61
CA MET A 111 7.53 8.06 -11.53
C MET A 111 8.56 9.05 -12.06
N THR A 112 8.87 9.03 -13.35
CA THR A 112 9.84 9.98 -13.93
C THR A 112 9.19 11.30 -14.29
N SER A 113 9.95 12.40 -14.09
CA SER A 113 9.56 13.74 -14.51
C SER A 113 10.14 14.13 -15.87
N ASP A 114 11.05 13.33 -16.41
CA ASP A 114 11.74 13.58 -17.67
C ASP A 114 11.23 12.67 -18.78
N PRO A 115 10.60 13.21 -19.83
CA PRO A 115 10.10 12.43 -20.96
C PRO A 115 11.19 11.62 -21.69
N GLU A 116 12.45 12.08 -21.66
CA GLU A 116 13.56 11.36 -22.27
C GLU A 116 13.96 10.09 -21.50
N SER A 117 13.55 9.99 -20.24
CA SER A 117 13.79 8.82 -19.40
C SER A 117 12.75 7.72 -19.55
N LEU A 118 11.64 7.97 -20.25
CA LEU A 118 10.61 6.97 -20.52
C LEU A 118 11.17 5.83 -21.38
N VAL A 119 10.91 4.60 -20.98
CA VAL A 119 11.33 3.41 -21.75
C VAL A 119 10.21 2.85 -22.62
N GLN A 120 8.96 2.93 -22.16
CA GLN A 120 7.82 2.46 -22.92
C GLN A 120 7.32 3.51 -23.92
N ARG A 121 6.73 3.06 -25.02
CA ARG A 121 5.94 3.87 -25.92
C ARG A 121 4.45 3.66 -25.71
N LYS A 122 3.59 4.38 -26.42
CA LYS A 122 2.14 4.17 -26.37
C LYS A 122 1.80 2.71 -26.68
N HIS A 123 0.96 2.11 -25.84
CA HIS A 123 0.50 0.74 -26.03
C HIS A 123 -0.50 0.66 -27.19
N HIS A 124 -0.36 -0.38 -28.01
CA HIS A 124 -1.22 -0.61 -29.16
C HIS A 124 -1.96 -1.94 -29.06
N TYR A 125 -1.23 -3.04 -28.99
CA TYR A 125 -1.80 -4.37 -28.92
C TYR A 125 -0.96 -5.27 -28.02
N ALA A 126 -1.62 -6.10 -27.20
CA ALA A 126 -0.95 -7.07 -26.34
C ALA A 126 -1.66 -8.42 -26.38
N ILE A 127 -0.86 -9.49 -26.35
CA ILE A 127 -1.33 -10.85 -26.06
C ILE A 127 -0.78 -11.23 -24.68
N VAL A 128 -1.66 -11.71 -23.81
CA VAL A 128 -1.29 -12.23 -22.51
C VAL A 128 -1.46 -13.74 -22.54
N ASP A 129 -0.34 -14.46 -22.43
CA ASP A 129 -0.35 -15.91 -22.30
C ASP A 129 -0.59 -16.32 -20.85
N GLU A 130 -1.25 -17.46 -20.63
CA GLU A 130 -1.64 -17.94 -19.30
C GLU A 130 -2.38 -16.86 -18.49
N VAL A 131 -3.39 -16.26 -19.10
CA VAL A 131 -4.12 -15.10 -18.58
C VAL A 131 -4.78 -15.36 -17.24
N ASP A 132 -5.14 -16.58 -16.92
CA ASP A 132 -5.65 -17.02 -15.61
C ASP A 132 -4.58 -16.85 -14.53
N SER A 133 -3.34 -17.29 -14.77
CA SER A 133 -2.24 -17.05 -13.84
C SER A 133 -1.96 -15.55 -13.65
N VAL A 134 -1.89 -14.79 -14.74
CA VAL A 134 -1.52 -13.36 -14.70
C VAL A 134 -2.62 -12.49 -14.09
N LEU A 135 -3.89 -12.69 -14.47
CA LEU A 135 -4.98 -11.79 -14.11
C LEU A 135 -5.88 -12.29 -12.97
N ILE A 136 -5.74 -13.56 -12.56
CA ILE A 136 -6.53 -14.14 -11.48
C ILE A 136 -5.62 -14.52 -10.30
N ASP A 137 -4.65 -15.43 -10.50
CA ASP A 137 -3.82 -15.94 -9.41
C ASP A 137 -2.87 -14.86 -8.88
N ASP A 138 -2.14 -14.17 -9.77
CA ASP A 138 -1.20 -13.11 -9.40
C ASP A 138 -1.85 -11.73 -9.23
N ALA A 139 -3.15 -11.59 -9.50
CA ALA A 139 -3.85 -10.29 -9.50
C ALA A 139 -3.78 -9.55 -8.16
N ARG A 140 -3.59 -10.25 -7.06
CA ARG A 140 -3.48 -9.68 -5.72
C ARG A 140 -2.05 -9.39 -5.30
N THR A 141 -1.07 -9.84 -6.06
CA THR A 141 0.35 -9.60 -5.75
C THR A 141 0.73 -8.20 -6.21
N PRO A 142 0.99 -7.25 -5.29
CA PRO A 142 1.32 -5.89 -5.68
C PRO A 142 2.72 -5.82 -6.30
N LEU A 143 2.88 -5.03 -7.34
CA LEU A 143 4.20 -4.65 -7.86
C LEU A 143 4.77 -3.53 -6.99
N ILE A 144 5.77 -3.84 -6.17
CA ILE A 144 6.38 -2.89 -5.23
C ILE A 144 7.74 -2.47 -5.77
N ILE A 145 7.91 -1.17 -6.02
CA ILE A 145 9.22 -0.57 -6.29
C ILE A 145 9.77 -0.08 -4.95
N SER A 146 10.84 -0.72 -4.47
CA SER A 146 11.56 -0.28 -3.28
C SER A 146 13.04 -0.09 -3.61
N GLY A 147 13.62 0.92 -3.01
CA GLY A 147 15.05 1.19 -3.10
C GLY A 147 15.56 1.76 -1.79
N PRO A 148 16.87 1.72 -1.54
CA PRO A 148 17.44 2.43 -0.42
C PRO A 148 17.15 3.91 -0.63
N THR A 149 16.33 4.48 0.26
CA THR A 149 16.24 5.94 0.36
C THR A 149 17.59 6.46 0.86
N PRO A 150 18.12 7.56 0.30
CA PRO A 150 19.21 8.28 0.96
C PRO A 150 18.79 8.44 2.41
N LYS A 151 19.68 8.12 3.36
CA LYS A 151 19.44 8.43 4.76
C LYS A 151 19.18 9.94 4.82
N GLY A 152 17.92 10.33 4.79
CA GLY A 152 17.57 11.70 5.08
C GLY A 152 17.98 11.94 6.51
N ASP A 153 18.77 12.95 6.75
CA ASP A 153 19.22 13.38 8.10
C ASP A 153 18.03 13.83 8.99
N LEU A 154 16.80 13.67 8.50
CA LEU A 154 15.58 14.21 9.09
C LEU A 154 14.73 13.18 9.87
N HIS A 155 15.11 11.90 9.88
CA HIS A 155 14.35 10.91 10.66
C HIS A 155 14.69 11.01 12.16
N GLU A 156 13.83 11.68 12.91
CA GLU A 156 13.93 11.82 14.36
C GLU A 156 13.58 10.52 15.14
N PHE A 157 13.74 9.33 14.54
CA PHE A 157 13.34 8.06 15.16
C PHE A 157 13.95 7.85 16.56
N ASN A 158 15.24 8.12 16.70
CA ASN A 158 15.95 7.92 17.97
C ASN A 158 15.52 8.93 19.04
N GLU A 159 15.23 10.15 18.64
CA GLU A 159 14.80 11.24 19.53
C GLU A 159 13.34 11.08 19.96
N LEU A 160 12.48 10.63 19.04
CA LEU A 160 11.06 10.47 19.30
C LEU A 160 10.72 9.14 19.99
N LYS A 161 11.55 8.11 19.85
CA LYS A 161 11.33 6.79 20.44
C LYS A 161 11.02 6.82 21.93
N PRO A 162 11.75 7.54 22.80
CA PRO A 162 11.43 7.61 24.23
C PRO A 162 10.05 8.23 24.51
N LYS A 163 9.67 9.27 23.75
CA LYS A 163 8.36 9.92 23.86
C LYS A 163 7.24 8.97 23.46
N VAL A 164 7.42 8.27 22.31
CA VAL A 164 6.44 7.28 21.84
C VAL A 164 6.33 6.10 22.81
N GLN A 165 7.43 5.65 23.39
CA GLN A 165 7.41 4.60 24.41
C GLN A 165 6.64 5.03 25.67
N ALA A 166 6.78 6.28 26.10
CA ALA A 166 6.00 6.84 27.21
C ALA A 166 4.51 6.90 26.86
N LEU A 167 4.18 7.36 25.65
CA LEU A 167 2.81 7.40 25.11
C LEU A 167 2.18 6.00 25.09
N PHE A 168 2.89 5.01 24.55
CA PHE A 168 2.44 3.62 24.51
C PHE A 168 2.21 3.03 25.92
N ASN A 169 3.12 3.29 26.85
CA ASN A 169 2.98 2.80 28.23
C ASN A 169 1.78 3.46 28.95
N ALA A 170 1.54 4.74 28.73
CA ALA A 170 0.37 5.46 29.24
C ALA A 170 -0.93 4.86 28.68
N GLN A 171 -0.98 4.64 27.37
CA GLN A 171 -2.11 4.00 26.70
C GLN A 171 -2.37 2.60 27.25
N ARG A 172 -1.32 1.78 27.36
CA ARG A 172 -1.43 0.41 27.89
C ARG A 172 -1.99 0.38 29.31
N THR A 173 -1.55 1.29 30.17
CA THR A 173 -2.06 1.42 31.54
C THR A 173 -3.54 1.79 31.54
N LEU A 174 -3.90 2.76 30.72
CA LEU A 174 -5.29 3.21 30.58
C LEU A 174 -6.20 2.09 30.04
N VAL A 175 -5.78 1.38 29.00
CA VAL A 175 -6.51 0.26 28.41
C VAL A 175 -6.70 -0.86 29.43
N ASN A 176 -5.68 -1.19 30.23
CA ASN A 176 -5.81 -2.18 31.30
C ASN A 176 -6.84 -1.75 32.36
N THR A 177 -6.92 -0.47 32.68
CA THR A 177 -7.93 0.09 33.59
C THR A 177 -9.34 -0.08 33.00
N TYR A 178 -9.53 0.27 31.73
CA TYR A 178 -10.82 0.07 31.05
C TYR A 178 -11.19 -1.40 30.94
N LEU A 179 -10.23 -2.27 30.67
CA LEU A 179 -10.48 -3.71 30.61
C LEU A 179 -10.90 -4.29 31.98
N ALA A 180 -10.27 -3.84 33.06
CA ALA A 180 -10.65 -4.24 34.42
C ALA A 180 -12.07 -3.74 34.80
N ASP A 181 -12.40 -2.51 34.43
CA ASP A 181 -13.73 -1.94 34.63
C ASP A 181 -14.79 -2.69 33.79
N ALA A 182 -14.50 -2.96 32.53
CA ALA A 182 -15.38 -3.74 31.67
C ALA A 182 -15.63 -5.14 32.24
N LYS A 183 -14.60 -5.84 32.68
CA LYS A 183 -14.72 -7.17 33.31
C LYS A 183 -15.61 -7.15 34.56
N LYS A 184 -15.45 -6.13 35.38
CA LYS A 184 -16.27 -5.96 36.62
C LYS A 184 -17.73 -5.72 36.28
N LYS A 185 -18.03 -4.82 35.34
CA LYS A 185 -19.40 -4.40 34.97
C LYS A 185 -20.14 -5.43 34.09
N LEU A 186 -19.41 -6.18 33.28
CA LEU A 186 -19.97 -7.23 32.46
C LEU A 186 -19.96 -8.61 33.12
N ALA A 187 -19.45 -8.70 34.36
CA ALA A 187 -19.56 -9.93 35.17
C ALA A 187 -21.06 -10.22 35.43
N GLY A 188 -21.53 -11.35 34.94
CA GLY A 188 -22.96 -11.71 35.06
C GLY A 188 -23.83 -11.29 33.87
N LEU A 189 -23.20 -10.92 32.75
CA LEU A 189 -23.92 -10.69 31.49
C LEU A 189 -24.69 -11.95 31.05
N ASP A 190 -24.04 -13.14 31.16
CA ASP A 190 -24.65 -14.42 30.81
C ASP A 190 -25.75 -14.88 31.78
N ASP A 191 -25.64 -14.52 33.04
CA ASP A 191 -26.59 -14.89 34.09
C ASP A 191 -27.76 -13.90 34.21
N GLY A 192 -27.80 -12.85 33.39
CA GLY A 192 -28.84 -11.81 33.43
C GLY A 192 -28.88 -10.98 34.72
N LYS A 193 -27.81 -11.01 35.52
CA LYS A 193 -27.74 -10.30 36.81
C LYS A 193 -27.26 -8.86 36.72
N ALA A 194 -26.57 -8.51 35.59
CA ALA A 194 -26.08 -7.16 35.36
C ALA A 194 -27.22 -6.20 34.98
N SER A 195 -27.24 -5.02 35.56
CA SER A 195 -28.20 -3.98 35.21
C SER A 195 -27.91 -3.42 33.81
N LYS A 196 -28.96 -2.88 33.14
CA LYS A 196 -28.77 -2.24 31.82
C LYS A 196 -27.71 -1.13 31.83
N GLU A 197 -27.62 -0.39 32.91
CA GLU A 197 -26.65 0.68 33.07
C GLU A 197 -25.22 0.14 33.18
N GLU A 198 -25.01 -0.92 33.97
CA GLU A 198 -23.72 -1.59 34.09
C GLU A 198 -23.28 -2.19 32.73
N ILE A 199 -24.20 -2.81 32.01
CA ILE A 199 -23.92 -3.36 30.67
C ILE A 199 -23.50 -2.27 29.70
N ASN A 200 -24.17 -1.11 29.70
CA ASN A 200 -23.81 0.01 28.83
C ASN A 200 -22.44 0.60 29.20
N LEU A 201 -22.19 0.88 30.48
CA LEU A 201 -20.92 1.41 30.96
C LEU A 201 -19.77 0.41 30.74
N GLY A 202 -20.01 -0.88 30.96
CA GLY A 202 -19.06 -1.95 30.68
C GLY A 202 -18.76 -2.08 29.20
N GLY A 203 -19.80 -1.92 28.35
CA GLY A 203 -19.65 -1.88 26.89
C GLY A 203 -18.78 -0.73 26.40
N VAL A 204 -18.98 0.48 26.96
CA VAL A 204 -18.14 1.66 26.62
C VAL A 204 -16.69 1.45 27.05
N ALA A 205 -16.46 0.92 28.26
CA ALA A 205 -15.11 0.62 28.73
C ALA A 205 -14.42 -0.43 27.86
N LEU A 206 -15.15 -1.48 27.47
CA LEU A 206 -14.68 -2.52 26.56
C LEU A 206 -14.34 -1.97 25.17
N PHE A 207 -15.22 -1.12 24.62
CA PHE A 207 -15.02 -0.49 23.31
C PHE A 207 -13.81 0.45 23.31
N ARG A 208 -13.62 1.25 24.38
CA ARG A 208 -12.41 2.08 24.56
C ARG A 208 -11.15 1.23 24.63
N ALA A 209 -11.18 0.12 25.36
CA ALA A 209 -10.04 -0.79 25.41
C ALA A 209 -9.70 -1.36 24.02
N PHE A 210 -10.72 -1.72 23.24
CA PHE A 210 -10.56 -2.22 21.86
C PHE A 210 -10.02 -1.14 20.92
N ARG A 211 -10.58 0.08 20.97
CA ARG A 211 -10.09 1.22 20.16
C ARG A 211 -8.66 1.60 20.48
N GLY A 212 -8.26 1.46 21.74
CA GLY A 212 -6.94 1.85 22.22
C GLY A 212 -5.83 0.84 21.91
N LEU A 213 -6.06 -0.44 22.14
CA LEU A 213 -5.09 -1.52 21.90
C LEU A 213 -5.83 -2.83 21.53
N PRO A 214 -6.29 -2.99 20.29
CA PRO A 214 -7.08 -4.15 19.87
C PRO A 214 -6.33 -5.48 20.01
N ARG A 215 -5.00 -5.49 19.84
CA ARG A 215 -4.14 -6.68 19.96
C ARG A 215 -3.70 -7.00 21.39
N ASN A 216 -4.29 -6.34 22.40
CA ASN A 216 -4.02 -6.68 23.81
C ASN A 216 -4.49 -8.13 24.11
N LYS A 217 -3.55 -9.00 24.50
CA LYS A 217 -3.83 -10.44 24.73
C LYS A 217 -4.93 -10.67 25.77
N ALA A 218 -4.98 -9.87 26.84
CA ALA A 218 -6.02 -9.98 27.86
C ALA A 218 -7.40 -9.52 27.35
N LEU A 219 -7.45 -8.54 26.46
CA LEU A 219 -8.66 -8.11 25.78
C LEU A 219 -9.16 -9.18 24.81
N ILE A 220 -8.28 -9.74 23.97
CA ILE A 220 -8.63 -10.81 23.01
C ILE A 220 -9.22 -12.01 23.76
N LYS A 221 -8.59 -12.42 24.88
CA LYS A 221 -9.12 -13.49 25.72
C LYS A 221 -10.51 -13.15 26.27
N PHE A 222 -10.74 -11.93 26.72
CA PHE A 222 -12.03 -11.49 27.24
C PHE A 222 -13.11 -11.42 26.14
N LEU A 223 -12.76 -10.98 24.95
CA LEU A 223 -13.68 -10.97 23.79
C LEU A 223 -14.10 -12.38 23.33
N SER A 224 -13.35 -13.41 23.72
CA SER A 224 -13.70 -14.82 23.41
C SER A 224 -14.74 -15.38 24.39
N GLU A 225 -15.06 -14.68 25.49
CA GLU A 225 -16.10 -15.10 26.42
C GLU A 225 -17.50 -14.86 25.82
N PRO A 226 -18.50 -15.72 26.12
CA PRO A 226 -19.84 -15.62 25.57
C PRO A 226 -20.46 -14.24 25.79
N GLY A 227 -21.14 -13.68 24.78
CA GLY A 227 -21.85 -12.40 24.85
C GLY A 227 -20.98 -11.14 24.83
N ILE A 228 -19.69 -11.21 25.23
CA ILE A 228 -18.81 -10.05 25.36
C ILE A 228 -18.55 -9.38 24.01
N LYS A 229 -18.21 -10.15 22.97
CA LYS A 229 -18.03 -9.61 21.62
C LYS A 229 -19.30 -8.97 21.07
N GLN A 230 -20.46 -9.57 21.33
CA GLN A 230 -21.75 -8.99 20.91
C GLN A 230 -22.01 -7.63 21.58
N GLN A 231 -21.70 -7.52 22.87
CA GLN A 231 -21.85 -6.27 23.61
C GLN A 231 -20.90 -5.18 23.07
N MET A 232 -19.66 -5.53 22.72
CA MET A 232 -18.72 -4.61 22.08
C MET A 232 -19.29 -4.10 20.75
N LEU A 233 -19.75 -5.00 19.87
CA LEU A 233 -20.33 -4.64 18.57
C LEU A 233 -21.58 -3.76 18.70
N LYS A 234 -22.43 -3.98 19.71
CA LYS A 234 -23.58 -3.10 20.01
C LYS A 234 -23.12 -1.69 20.38
N THR A 235 -22.07 -1.59 21.18
CA THR A 235 -21.51 -0.29 21.58
C THR A 235 -20.86 0.43 20.39
N GLU A 236 -20.12 -0.31 19.56
CA GLU A 236 -19.54 0.20 18.32
C GLU A 236 -20.64 0.74 17.39
N SER A 237 -21.72 -0.06 17.16
CA SER A 237 -22.85 0.36 16.34
C SER A 237 -23.53 1.63 16.86
N PHE A 238 -23.61 1.81 18.17
CA PHE A 238 -24.14 3.04 18.77
C PHE A 238 -23.29 4.26 18.42
N TYR A 239 -21.97 4.16 18.55
CA TYR A 239 -21.05 5.27 18.22
C TYR A 239 -20.90 5.52 16.70
N MET A 240 -21.19 4.52 15.85
CA MET A 240 -21.20 4.66 14.40
C MET A 240 -22.49 5.29 13.84
N GLN A 241 -23.54 5.44 14.63
CA GLN A 241 -24.77 6.10 14.20
C GLN A 241 -24.50 7.57 13.83
N ASP A 242 -25.37 8.15 13.02
CA ASP A 242 -25.32 9.57 12.61
C ASP A 242 -23.96 10.01 12.03
N GLN A 243 -23.39 9.18 11.14
CA GLN A 243 -22.08 9.42 10.51
C GLN A 243 -20.94 9.53 11.53
N SER A 244 -20.98 8.73 12.59
CA SER A 244 -19.95 8.65 13.64
C SER A 244 -19.73 9.93 14.44
N LYS A 245 -20.73 10.82 14.52
CA LYS A 245 -20.65 12.08 15.27
C LYS A 245 -20.29 11.90 16.75
N GLU A 246 -20.69 10.79 17.34
CA GLU A 246 -20.45 10.51 18.76
C GLU A 246 -19.12 9.77 19.00
N MET A 247 -18.41 9.35 17.96
CA MET A 247 -17.17 8.56 18.07
C MET A 247 -16.10 9.29 18.89
N HIS A 248 -16.00 10.62 18.73
CA HIS A 248 -15.05 11.44 19.46
C HIS A 248 -15.19 11.26 20.99
N LYS A 249 -16.40 11.06 21.52
CA LYS A 249 -16.64 10.84 22.96
C LYS A 249 -16.07 9.51 23.46
N ALA A 250 -15.99 8.52 22.59
CA ALA A 250 -15.34 7.26 22.91
C ALA A 250 -13.81 7.40 22.90
N ASP A 251 -13.28 8.14 21.93
CA ASP A 251 -11.85 8.27 21.65
C ASP A 251 -11.13 9.32 22.51
N GLU A 252 -11.82 10.40 22.90
CA GLU A 252 -11.27 11.52 23.70
C GLU A 252 -10.45 11.09 24.95
N PRO A 253 -10.88 10.10 25.76
CA PRO A 253 -10.11 9.69 26.92
C PRO A 253 -8.82 8.92 26.60
N LEU A 254 -8.66 8.40 25.38
CA LEU A 254 -7.49 7.66 24.93
C LEU A 254 -6.36 8.62 24.56
N PHE A 255 -5.14 8.13 24.47
CA PHE A 255 -3.99 8.89 23.94
C PHE A 255 -3.88 8.77 22.43
N PHE A 256 -4.27 7.63 21.87
CA PHE A 256 -4.39 7.39 20.44
C PHE A 256 -5.43 6.29 20.19
N THR A 257 -5.90 6.22 18.95
CA THR A 257 -6.80 5.17 18.48
C THR A 257 -6.17 4.36 17.36
N ILE A 258 -6.57 3.11 17.24
CA ILE A 258 -6.07 2.18 16.24
C ILE A 258 -7.25 1.72 15.38
N ASP A 259 -7.10 1.86 14.06
CA ASP A 259 -7.95 1.24 13.06
C ASP A 259 -7.16 0.12 12.37
N GLU A 260 -7.37 -1.13 12.82
CA GLU A 260 -6.67 -2.28 12.24
C GLU A 260 -7.01 -2.52 10.76
N LYS A 261 -8.23 -2.19 10.33
CA LYS A 261 -8.67 -2.43 8.94
C LYS A 261 -7.89 -1.56 7.94
N ASN A 262 -7.60 -0.33 8.34
CA ASN A 262 -6.91 0.64 7.49
C ASN A 262 -5.43 0.81 7.89
N ASN A 263 -4.93 0.00 8.83
CA ASN A 263 -3.60 0.19 9.43
C ASN A 263 -3.37 1.64 9.87
N GLY A 264 -4.44 2.30 10.33
CA GLY A 264 -4.45 3.70 10.72
C GLY A 264 -4.22 3.88 12.22
N ILE A 265 -3.48 4.94 12.58
CA ILE A 265 -3.34 5.39 13.96
C ILE A 265 -3.60 6.89 13.98
N GLU A 266 -4.44 7.31 14.90
CA GLU A 266 -4.75 8.72 15.13
C GLU A 266 -4.44 9.10 16.56
N LEU A 267 -3.61 10.14 16.74
CA LEU A 267 -3.37 10.74 18.07
C LEU A 267 -4.59 11.57 18.46
N THR A 268 -5.03 11.41 19.71
CA THR A 268 -6.03 12.31 20.30
C THR A 268 -5.35 13.58 20.82
N GLU A 269 -6.14 14.60 21.18
CA GLU A 269 -5.60 15.81 21.85
C GLU A 269 -4.76 15.44 23.08
N LYS A 270 -5.23 14.51 23.90
CA LYS A 270 -4.51 14.00 25.06
C LYS A 270 -3.17 13.35 24.70
N GLY A 271 -3.11 12.66 23.58
CA GLY A 271 -1.87 12.08 23.06
C GLY A 271 -0.90 13.14 22.57
N VAL A 272 -1.41 14.13 21.85
CA VAL A 272 -0.65 15.29 21.38
C VAL A 272 -0.08 16.07 22.58
N ASP A 273 -0.86 16.34 23.61
CA ASP A 273 -0.42 17.04 24.81
C ASP A 273 0.71 16.30 25.54
N LEU A 274 0.57 14.97 25.66
CA LEU A 274 1.61 14.15 26.29
C LEU A 274 2.91 14.16 25.50
N MET A 275 2.84 14.16 24.18
CA MET A 275 4.00 14.14 23.29
C MET A 275 4.68 15.51 23.16
N SER A 276 3.90 16.59 23.11
CA SER A 276 4.40 17.96 23.00
C SER A 276 5.20 18.38 24.25
N GLY A 277 4.78 17.91 25.42
CA GLY A 277 5.40 18.31 26.69
C GLY A 277 5.12 19.78 27.00
N LYS A 278 5.83 20.31 28.03
CA LYS A 278 5.67 21.72 28.46
C LYS A 278 6.53 22.70 27.65
N ASP A 279 7.51 22.20 26.90
CA ASP A 279 8.57 23.03 26.33
C ASP A 279 8.30 23.48 24.89
N ASP A 280 7.43 22.79 24.15
CA ASP A 280 7.08 23.17 22.78
C ASP A 280 5.59 22.89 22.47
N PRO A 281 4.70 23.83 22.78
CA PRO A 281 3.28 23.71 22.45
C PRO A 281 2.99 23.61 20.94
N THR A 282 3.92 24.06 20.10
CA THR A 282 3.77 24.06 18.63
C THR A 282 4.31 22.81 17.96
N PHE A 283 4.81 21.84 18.74
CA PHE A 283 5.49 20.64 18.26
C PHE A 283 4.67 19.85 17.22
N PHE A 284 3.35 19.81 17.39
CA PHE A 284 2.41 19.12 16.49
C PHE A 284 1.48 20.05 15.72
N ILE A 285 1.57 21.37 15.92
CA ILE A 285 0.70 22.31 15.22
C ILE A 285 1.23 22.47 13.80
N MET A 286 0.49 21.90 12.84
CA MET A 286 0.76 22.13 11.43
C MET A 286 0.35 23.55 11.06
N PRO A 287 1.23 24.32 10.41
CA PRO A 287 0.84 25.64 9.89
C PRO A 287 -0.25 25.47 8.81
N ASP A 288 -1.25 26.32 8.87
CA ASP A 288 -2.16 26.48 7.74
C ASP A 288 -1.40 27.18 6.61
N VAL A 289 -0.84 26.36 5.72
CA VAL A 289 0.01 26.82 4.61
C VAL A 289 -0.75 27.81 3.72
N GLY A 290 -2.07 27.60 3.49
CA GLY A 290 -2.88 28.46 2.66
C GLY A 290 -3.06 29.86 3.27
N ALA A 291 -3.46 29.91 4.54
CA ALA A 291 -3.62 31.18 5.27
C ALA A 291 -2.28 31.90 5.45
N ALA A 292 -1.22 31.17 5.85
CA ALA A 292 0.11 31.73 6.04
C ALA A 292 0.73 32.28 4.75
N ILE A 293 0.57 31.61 3.61
CA ILE A 293 1.01 32.11 2.29
C ILE A 293 0.26 33.41 1.95
N ALA A 294 -1.06 33.42 2.16
CA ALA A 294 -1.86 34.63 1.89
C ALA A 294 -1.44 35.82 2.78
N GLU A 295 -1.13 35.58 4.05
CA GLU A 295 -0.58 36.61 4.95
C GLU A 295 0.79 37.12 4.49
N ILE A 296 1.69 36.23 4.07
CA ILE A 296 3.02 36.58 3.55
C ILE A 296 2.87 37.42 2.26
N GLU A 297 2.00 37.05 1.34
CA GLU A 297 1.75 37.80 0.10
C GLU A 297 1.15 39.18 0.34
N ASN A 298 0.30 39.31 1.33
CA ASN A 298 -0.35 40.58 1.69
C ASN A 298 0.50 41.43 2.65
N SER A 299 1.67 40.99 3.05
CA SER A 299 2.52 41.68 4.05
C SER A 299 3.21 42.94 3.57
N GLY A 300 3.16 43.24 2.23
CA GLY A 300 3.79 44.42 1.62
C GLY A 300 5.33 44.37 1.62
N LEU A 301 5.92 43.19 1.87
CA LEU A 301 7.37 43.01 1.87
C LEU A 301 7.90 42.96 0.42
N PRO A 302 9.24 43.20 0.24
CA PRO A 302 9.88 43.01 -1.06
C PRO A 302 9.76 41.55 -1.54
N GLU A 303 9.69 41.35 -2.85
CA GLU A 303 9.46 40.05 -3.49
C GLU A 303 10.46 38.97 -3.04
N GLN A 304 11.73 39.35 -2.82
CA GLN A 304 12.75 38.46 -2.32
C GLN A 304 12.51 37.98 -0.89
N GLU A 305 12.00 38.85 -0.01
CA GLU A 305 11.68 38.49 1.38
C GLU A 305 10.42 37.63 1.43
N ILE A 306 9.44 37.86 0.55
CA ILE A 306 8.27 37.01 0.39
C ILE A 306 8.71 35.59 0.02
N LEU A 307 9.63 35.44 -0.94
CA LEU A 307 10.14 34.14 -1.36
C LEU A 307 10.84 33.39 -0.22
N ILE A 308 11.71 34.08 0.52
CA ILE A 308 12.43 33.50 1.68
C ILE A 308 11.44 33.03 2.75
N LYS A 309 10.44 33.84 3.09
CA LYS A 309 9.41 33.47 4.10
C LYS A 309 8.55 32.29 3.66
N LYS A 310 8.23 32.21 2.37
CA LYS A 310 7.52 31.06 1.82
C LYS A 310 8.38 29.79 1.91
N ASP A 311 9.66 29.87 1.61
CA ASP A 311 10.59 28.75 1.74
C ASP A 311 10.75 28.29 3.20
N GLU A 312 10.85 29.22 4.14
CA GLU A 312 10.91 28.92 5.56
C GLU A 312 9.62 28.24 6.04
N LEU A 313 8.44 28.72 5.64
CA LEU A 313 7.14 28.13 5.94
C LEU A 313 7.03 26.70 5.40
N MET A 314 7.43 26.49 4.14
CA MET A 314 7.39 25.16 3.51
C MET A 314 8.36 24.20 4.17
N ARG A 315 9.52 24.69 4.61
CA ARG A 315 10.50 23.90 5.35
C ARG A 315 9.97 23.48 6.73
N ASP A 316 9.36 24.41 7.48
CA ASP A 316 8.74 24.12 8.77
C ASP A 316 7.61 23.11 8.63
N PHE A 317 6.76 23.28 7.61
CA PHE A 317 5.71 22.32 7.27
C PHE A 317 6.28 20.94 6.98
N GLY A 318 7.36 20.87 6.17
CA GLY A 318 8.02 19.60 5.83
C GLY A 318 8.57 18.88 7.04
N VAL A 319 9.26 19.58 7.94
CA VAL A 319 9.82 19.03 9.19
C VAL A 319 8.71 18.50 10.10
N LYS A 320 7.64 19.27 10.30
CA LYS A 320 6.51 18.87 11.16
C LYS A 320 5.73 17.67 10.56
N SER A 321 5.53 17.66 9.25
CA SER A 321 4.88 16.56 8.55
C SER A 321 5.68 15.26 8.69
N GLU A 322 6.99 15.31 8.49
CA GLU A 322 7.89 14.17 8.66
C GLU A 322 7.92 13.66 10.10
N ARG A 323 7.86 14.57 11.08
CA ARG A 323 7.79 14.24 12.51
C ARG A 323 6.51 13.47 12.84
N ILE A 324 5.36 13.96 12.37
CA ILE A 324 4.06 13.27 12.55
C ILE A 324 4.09 11.89 11.89
N HIS A 325 4.64 11.79 10.68
CA HIS A 325 4.82 10.52 9.98
C HIS A 325 5.69 9.56 10.81
N THR A 326 6.85 10.02 11.29
CA THR A 326 7.77 9.24 12.12
C THR A 326 7.11 8.71 13.40
N ILE A 327 6.33 9.55 14.07
CA ILE A 327 5.58 9.14 15.28
C ILE A 327 4.56 8.08 14.95
N ASN A 328 3.78 8.26 13.87
CA ASN A 328 2.80 7.26 13.46
C ASN A 328 3.46 5.92 13.13
N GLN A 329 4.61 5.92 12.45
CA GLN A 329 5.36 4.69 12.18
C GLN A 329 5.90 4.03 13.46
N LEU A 330 6.41 4.82 14.41
CA LEU A 330 6.84 4.31 15.70
C LEU A 330 5.69 3.73 16.51
N VAL A 331 4.53 4.40 16.57
CA VAL A 331 3.35 3.87 17.28
C VAL A 331 2.86 2.58 16.63
N LYS A 332 2.85 2.49 15.29
CA LYS A 332 2.56 1.24 14.55
C LYS A 332 3.51 0.12 14.94
N ALA A 333 4.81 0.42 15.02
CA ALA A 333 5.82 -0.57 15.40
C ALA A 333 5.59 -1.13 16.82
N TYR A 334 5.06 -0.31 17.75
CA TYR A 334 4.74 -0.75 19.10
C TYR A 334 3.39 -1.47 19.25
N THR A 335 2.47 -1.31 18.28
CA THR A 335 1.06 -1.71 18.45
C THR A 335 0.57 -2.73 17.45
N LEU A 336 1.09 -2.73 16.21
CA LEU A 336 0.57 -3.53 15.10
C LEU A 336 1.53 -4.60 14.60
N PHE A 337 2.83 -4.52 14.93
CA PHE A 337 3.82 -5.47 14.43
C PHE A 337 4.37 -6.34 15.57
N GLU A 338 4.17 -7.64 15.47
CA GLU A 338 4.71 -8.62 16.41
C GLU A 338 5.87 -9.42 15.75
N ILE A 339 6.93 -9.65 16.51
CA ILE A 339 8.03 -10.52 16.09
C ILE A 339 7.51 -11.95 15.88
N ASP A 340 8.02 -12.65 14.90
CA ASP A 340 7.64 -14.01 14.47
C ASP A 340 6.22 -14.10 13.88
N VAL A 341 5.55 -12.97 13.66
CA VAL A 341 4.26 -12.87 12.96
C VAL A 341 4.43 -12.00 11.72
N GLU A 342 4.59 -10.69 11.89
CA GLU A 342 4.77 -9.75 10.77
C GLU A 342 6.24 -9.60 10.37
N TYR A 343 7.18 -9.90 11.25
CA TYR A 343 8.61 -9.85 10.93
C TYR A 343 9.44 -10.82 11.76
N VAL A 344 10.62 -11.19 11.25
CA VAL A 344 11.62 -11.97 11.96
C VAL A 344 12.95 -11.24 12.01
N VAL A 345 13.76 -11.52 13.03
CA VAL A 345 15.12 -11.00 13.13
C VAL A 345 16.11 -12.12 12.84
N MET A 346 16.81 -12.03 11.70
CA MET A 346 17.83 -12.98 11.28
C MET A 346 19.14 -12.24 11.00
N ASP A 347 20.24 -12.70 11.57
CA ASP A 347 21.57 -12.10 11.41
C ASP A 347 21.62 -10.59 11.77
N GLY A 348 20.85 -10.18 12.79
CA GLY A 348 20.74 -8.79 13.22
C GLY A 348 19.99 -7.87 12.24
N LYS A 349 19.30 -8.43 11.25
CA LYS A 349 18.48 -7.71 10.29
C LYS A 349 17.02 -8.10 10.44
N VAL A 350 16.14 -7.11 10.33
CA VAL A 350 14.69 -7.34 10.27
C VAL A 350 14.33 -7.77 8.86
N LYS A 351 13.61 -8.91 8.77
CA LYS A 351 13.01 -9.41 7.53
C LYS A 351 11.49 -9.43 7.73
N ILE A 352 10.78 -8.88 6.76
CA ILE A 352 9.30 -8.89 6.77
C ILE A 352 8.83 -10.30 6.41
N VAL A 353 7.84 -10.80 7.13
CA VAL A 353 7.15 -12.05 6.79
C VAL A 353 6.05 -11.70 5.81
N ASP A 354 6.09 -12.31 4.63
CA ASP A 354 5.04 -12.19 3.63
C ASP A 354 4.09 -13.40 3.77
N GLU A 355 2.80 -13.16 3.88
CA GLU A 355 1.79 -14.22 4.02
C GLU A 355 1.63 -15.06 2.73
N GLN A 356 2.20 -14.62 1.61
CA GLN A 356 2.04 -15.25 0.29
C GLN A 356 3.31 -15.91 -0.25
N THR A 357 4.42 -15.83 0.43
CA THR A 357 5.69 -16.52 0.15
C THR A 357 6.17 -17.31 1.39
#